data_d8457a5faa88bfe9083f2b900ef41278
#
_entry.id   d8457a5faa88bfe9083f2b900ef41278
#
_cell.length_a   1.000
_cell.length_b   1.000
_cell.length_c   1.000
_cell.angle_alpha   90.00
_cell.angle_beta   90.00
_cell.angle_gamma   90.00
#
_symmetry.space_group_name_H-M   'P 1'
#
loop_
_entity.id
_entity.type
_entity.pdbx_description
1 polymer ?
#
loop_
_entity_poly.entity_id
_entity_poly.type
_entity_poly.pdbx_seq_one_letter_code
_entity_poly.pdbx_strand_id
1 'polypeptide(L)'
;MKKIQEEGNPCSHEVDEQRWQAVCDRNQVWDGIFVFAVRTTGVYCRPSCTSRRANRENVSFYETPSQAELAGFRACQRCKPNQSEFSAHGEAIAKACRIIELSEEEPDLAMLAASAGLSPGHFQKIFKAQVGLSPKRYAIAVRKKRFRHELKSSKNITQTIYEAGYESASRAYADNATPGLMPGEHKKGARGETIRYANHETSLGNILVATTDRGICLVEFEDKCD
;
A
#
# COMPACT_ATOMS: atom_id res chain seq x y z
N MET A 1 25.99 31.11 -34.03
CA MET A 1 25.65 30.11 -33.01
C MET A 1 24.16 30.27 -32.69
N LYS A 2 23.32 29.38 -33.23
CA LYS A 2 21.85 29.42 -32.99
C LYS A 2 21.57 28.73 -31.67
N LYS A 3 20.90 29.45 -30.75
CA LYS A 3 20.31 28.84 -29.52
C LYS A 3 19.17 27.92 -29.94
N ILE A 4 19.30 26.66 -29.65
CA ILE A 4 18.19 25.70 -29.73
C ILE A 4 17.32 25.96 -28.49
N GLN A 5 16.11 26.46 -28.71
CA GLN A 5 15.06 26.52 -27.72
C GLN A 5 14.45 25.11 -27.64
N GLU A 6 14.64 24.42 -26.54
CA GLU A 6 13.90 23.20 -26.24
C GLU A 6 12.45 23.60 -25.93
N GLU A 7 11.54 23.34 -26.86
CA GLU A 7 10.10 23.42 -26.63
C GLU A 7 9.70 22.31 -25.67
N GLY A 8 9.36 22.68 -24.44
CA GLY A 8 8.91 21.76 -23.40
C GLY A 8 7.59 21.07 -23.82
N ASN A 9 7.56 19.75 -23.69
CA ASN A 9 6.39 18.91 -23.91
C ASN A 9 5.20 19.39 -23.02
N PRO A 10 4.01 19.72 -23.54
CA PRO A 10 2.89 20.27 -22.77
C PRO A 10 2.45 19.38 -21.59
N CYS A 11 2.67 18.08 -21.66
CA CYS A 11 2.36 17.13 -20.57
C CYS A 11 3.27 17.31 -19.33
N SER A 12 4.49 17.82 -19.50
CA SER A 12 5.42 18.04 -18.37
C SER A 12 5.01 19.24 -17.51
N HIS A 13 4.37 20.25 -18.09
CA HIS A 13 3.97 21.48 -17.38
C HIS A 13 2.82 21.23 -16.41
N GLU A 14 1.83 20.41 -16.78
CA GLU A 14 0.71 20.04 -15.89
C GLU A 14 1.17 19.21 -14.70
N VAL A 15 2.09 18.28 -14.91
CA VAL A 15 2.66 17.45 -13.85
C VAL A 15 3.47 18.29 -12.86
N ASP A 16 4.26 19.24 -13.36
CA ASP A 16 5.05 20.13 -12.53
C ASP A 16 4.19 21.12 -11.73
N GLU A 17 3.03 21.51 -12.24
CA GLU A 17 2.08 22.35 -11.52
C GLU A 17 1.41 21.59 -10.38
N GLN A 18 1.02 20.33 -10.61
CA GLN A 18 0.50 19.44 -9.54
C GLN A 18 1.55 19.18 -8.44
N ARG A 19 2.82 18.95 -8.83
CA ARG A 19 3.93 18.82 -7.90
C ARG A 19 4.15 20.10 -7.09
N TRP A 20 4.06 21.25 -7.75
CA TRP A 20 4.18 22.54 -7.07
C TRP A 20 3.06 22.78 -6.07
N GLN A 21 1.82 22.47 -6.41
CA GLN A 21 0.70 22.54 -5.49
C GLN A 21 0.92 21.63 -4.27
N ALA A 22 1.39 20.40 -4.47
CA ALA A 22 1.72 19.50 -3.38
C ALA A 22 2.79 20.06 -2.43
N VAL A 23 3.80 20.77 -2.96
CA VAL A 23 4.82 21.47 -2.15
C VAL A 23 4.19 22.65 -1.40
N CYS A 24 3.31 23.42 -2.03
CA CYS A 24 2.60 24.53 -1.40
C CYS A 24 1.74 24.07 -0.23
N ASP A 25 1.05 22.96 -0.38
CA ASP A 25 0.14 22.38 0.61
C ASP A 25 0.89 21.52 1.64
N ARG A 26 2.20 21.33 1.46
CA ARG A 26 3.02 20.41 2.28
C ARG A 26 2.40 19.02 2.39
N ASN A 27 1.93 18.51 1.28
CA ASN A 27 1.16 17.27 1.23
C ASN A 27 2.07 16.04 1.38
N GLN A 28 1.94 15.35 2.52
CA GLN A 28 2.70 14.15 2.86
C GLN A 28 2.41 12.95 1.94
N VAL A 29 1.28 12.93 1.25
CA VAL A 29 0.92 11.84 0.32
C VAL A 29 1.92 11.75 -0.84
N TRP A 30 2.57 12.87 -1.17
CA TRP A 30 3.56 12.96 -2.24
C TRP A 30 5.00 12.69 -1.79
N ASP A 31 5.23 12.47 -0.49
CA ASP A 31 6.55 12.12 0.02
C ASP A 31 6.97 10.74 -0.48
N GLY A 32 8.17 10.66 -1.05
CA GLY A 32 8.68 9.45 -1.69
C GLY A 32 8.29 9.27 -3.16
N ILE A 33 7.33 10.06 -3.69
CA ILE A 33 6.95 10.04 -5.11
C ILE A 33 7.88 10.96 -5.91
N PHE A 34 8.22 12.14 -5.36
CA PHE A 34 9.20 13.04 -5.94
C PHE A 34 9.91 13.87 -4.86
N VAL A 35 10.98 14.55 -5.26
CA VAL A 35 11.67 15.56 -4.46
C VAL A 35 11.73 16.88 -5.23
N PHE A 36 11.75 18.00 -4.53
CA PHE A 36 11.98 19.31 -5.14
C PHE A 36 13.30 19.92 -4.70
N ALA A 37 14.05 20.48 -5.62
CA ALA A 37 15.32 21.12 -5.37
C ALA A 37 15.21 22.64 -5.55
N VAL A 38 15.90 23.38 -4.71
CA VAL A 38 15.91 24.84 -4.71
C VAL A 38 17.27 25.34 -5.16
N ARG A 39 17.35 25.93 -6.37
CA ARG A 39 18.61 26.36 -7.01
C ARG A 39 19.39 27.37 -6.18
N THR A 40 18.72 28.30 -5.51
CA THR A 40 19.36 29.35 -4.71
C THR A 40 20.05 28.82 -3.46
N THR A 41 19.64 27.68 -2.93
CA THR A 41 20.20 27.07 -1.71
C THR A 41 21.02 25.82 -1.96
N GLY A 42 20.91 25.25 -3.18
CA GLY A 42 21.55 23.99 -3.52
C GLY A 42 21.01 22.78 -2.74
N VAL A 43 19.76 22.87 -2.24
CA VAL A 43 19.17 21.86 -1.35
C VAL A 43 17.94 21.26 -1.99
N TYR A 44 17.75 19.94 -1.88
CA TYR A 44 16.50 19.29 -2.23
C TYR A 44 15.74 18.79 -1.00
N CYS A 45 14.43 18.80 -1.08
CA CYS A 45 13.49 18.53 0.01
C CYS A 45 12.37 17.57 -0.42
N ARG A 46 11.68 16.97 0.56
CA ARG A 46 10.37 16.30 0.34
C ARG A 46 9.26 17.35 0.18
N PRO A 47 8.16 17.03 -0.52
CA PRO A 47 6.98 17.90 -0.63
C PRO A 47 6.46 18.43 0.70
N SER A 48 6.39 17.61 1.74
CA SER A 48 5.90 17.98 3.07
C SER A 48 6.88 18.79 3.93
N CYS A 49 8.05 19.16 3.40
CA CYS A 49 9.09 19.84 4.19
C CYS A 49 8.60 21.15 4.80
N THR A 50 8.83 21.33 6.11
CA THR A 50 8.45 22.54 6.86
C THR A 50 9.45 23.69 6.73
N SER A 51 10.43 23.62 5.81
CA SER A 51 11.35 24.71 5.52
C SER A 51 10.61 25.93 4.94
N ARG A 52 11.30 27.09 4.89
CA ARG A 52 10.76 28.28 4.24
C ARG A 52 10.43 27.95 2.78
N ARG A 53 9.24 28.36 2.31
CA ARG A 53 8.81 28.15 0.93
C ARG A 53 9.77 28.87 -0.03
N ALA A 54 10.20 28.16 -1.05
CA ALA A 54 10.99 28.74 -2.14
C ALA A 54 10.09 29.44 -3.15
N ASN A 55 10.65 30.35 -3.94
CA ASN A 55 9.95 30.88 -5.11
C ASN A 55 9.89 29.81 -6.20
N ARG A 56 8.73 29.69 -6.87
CA ARG A 56 8.49 28.66 -7.91
C ARG A 56 9.57 28.63 -8.99
N GLU A 57 10.02 29.79 -9.44
CA GLU A 57 11.06 29.96 -10.47
C GLU A 57 12.41 29.34 -10.11
N ASN A 58 12.70 29.14 -8.82
CA ASN A 58 13.92 28.55 -8.31
C ASN A 58 13.80 27.05 -7.98
N VAL A 59 12.62 26.45 -8.28
CA VAL A 59 12.32 25.05 -7.94
C VAL A 59 12.39 24.17 -9.18
N SER A 60 13.11 23.07 -9.06
CA SER A 60 13.13 21.96 -10.03
C SER A 60 12.66 20.70 -9.35
N PHE A 61 11.97 19.82 -10.08
CA PHE A 61 11.46 18.55 -9.57
C PHE A 61 12.28 17.37 -10.09
N TYR A 62 12.45 16.36 -9.25
CA TYR A 62 13.16 15.11 -9.56
C TYR A 62 12.35 13.94 -9.02
N GLU A 63 12.31 12.85 -9.76
CA GLU A 63 11.56 11.64 -9.35
C GLU A 63 12.22 10.95 -8.16
N THR A 64 13.55 11.02 -8.07
CA THR A 64 14.31 10.36 -7.01
C THR A 64 15.32 11.30 -6.35
N PRO A 65 15.65 11.06 -5.07
CA PRO A 65 16.78 11.72 -4.39
C PRO A 65 18.09 11.66 -5.18
N SER A 66 18.39 10.48 -5.76
CA SER A 66 19.63 10.26 -6.52
C SER A 66 19.72 11.15 -7.76
N GLN A 67 18.61 11.41 -8.46
CA GLN A 67 18.60 12.33 -9.60
C GLN A 67 18.91 13.77 -9.16
N ALA A 68 18.39 14.20 -8.01
CA ALA A 68 18.68 15.52 -7.46
C ALA A 68 20.14 15.63 -7.02
N GLU A 69 20.72 14.57 -6.45
CA GLU A 69 22.14 14.51 -6.07
C GLU A 69 23.06 14.54 -7.29
N LEU A 70 22.74 13.82 -8.35
CA LEU A 70 23.46 13.87 -9.64
C LEU A 70 23.39 15.25 -10.29
N ALA A 71 22.29 16.00 -10.07
CA ALA A 71 22.15 17.38 -10.52
C ALA A 71 22.90 18.39 -9.61
N GLY A 72 23.62 17.93 -8.59
CA GLY A 72 24.45 18.75 -7.70
C GLY A 72 23.76 19.33 -6.49
N PHE A 73 22.54 18.88 -6.16
CA PHE A 73 21.84 19.31 -4.95
C PHE A 73 22.17 18.39 -3.77
N ARG A 74 22.19 18.95 -2.57
CA ARG A 74 22.37 18.19 -1.32
C ARG A 74 21.05 17.99 -0.59
N ALA A 75 20.94 16.91 0.16
CA ALA A 75 19.76 16.61 0.98
C ALA A 75 19.51 17.67 2.06
N CYS A 76 18.26 18.04 2.26
CA CYS A 76 17.85 18.89 3.35
C CYS A 76 18.06 18.20 4.69
N GLN A 77 18.79 18.86 5.60
CA GLN A 77 19.07 18.33 6.95
C GLN A 77 17.82 18.22 7.82
N ARG A 78 16.78 19.02 7.56
CA ARG A 78 15.55 19.03 8.32
C ARG A 78 14.61 17.87 7.95
N CYS A 79 14.34 17.69 6.66
CA CYS A 79 13.41 16.66 6.19
C CYS A 79 14.10 15.36 5.74
N LYS A 80 15.44 15.35 5.59
CA LYS A 80 16.27 14.19 5.22
C LYS A 80 15.65 13.37 4.09
N PRO A 81 15.47 13.95 2.89
CA PRO A 81 14.70 13.33 1.80
C PRO A 81 15.36 12.06 1.23
N ASN A 82 16.66 11.88 1.45
CA ASN A 82 17.42 10.67 1.11
C ASN A 82 17.31 9.56 2.16
N GLN A 83 16.84 9.89 3.36
CA GLN A 83 16.44 8.92 4.36
C GLN A 83 14.92 8.78 4.22
N SER A 84 14.46 7.92 3.31
CA SER A 84 13.03 7.63 3.26
C SER A 84 12.67 6.94 4.58
N GLU A 85 11.78 7.55 5.37
CA GLU A 85 11.15 6.86 6.50
C GLU A 85 10.50 5.56 6.00
N PHE A 86 10.12 5.53 4.72
CA PHE A 86 9.66 4.35 3.99
C PHE A 86 10.73 3.26 3.90
N SER A 87 12.01 3.57 3.63
CA SER A 87 13.06 2.54 3.58
C SER A 87 13.57 2.18 4.98
N ALA A 88 13.65 3.16 5.91
CA ALA A 88 14.10 2.90 7.28
C ALA A 88 13.16 1.96 8.04
N HIS A 89 11.87 2.00 7.76
CA HIS A 89 10.89 1.13 8.42
C HIS A 89 10.36 0.00 7.52
N GLY A 90 10.74 -0.04 6.24
CA GLY A 90 10.27 -1.06 5.28
C GLY A 90 10.56 -2.48 5.76
N GLU A 91 11.79 -2.75 6.21
CA GLU A 91 12.17 -4.05 6.76
C GLU A 91 11.41 -4.40 8.04
N ALA A 92 11.21 -3.42 8.93
CA ALA A 92 10.46 -3.60 10.16
C ALA A 92 8.97 -3.90 9.89
N ILE A 93 8.36 -3.21 8.92
CA ILE A 93 6.99 -3.48 8.49
C ILE A 93 6.88 -4.83 7.78
N ALA A 94 7.81 -5.18 6.90
CA ALA A 94 7.85 -6.50 6.27
C ALA A 94 8.00 -7.63 7.31
N LYS A 95 8.83 -7.42 8.34
CA LYS A 95 8.94 -8.34 9.47
C LYS A 95 7.62 -8.46 10.24
N ALA A 96 6.95 -7.35 10.51
CA ALA A 96 5.65 -7.36 11.18
C ALA A 96 4.58 -8.08 10.35
N CYS A 97 4.54 -7.90 9.02
CA CYS A 97 3.67 -8.68 8.14
C CYS A 97 3.93 -10.18 8.26
N ARG A 98 5.20 -10.62 8.24
CA ARG A 98 5.56 -12.03 8.43
C ARG A 98 5.15 -12.57 9.79
N ILE A 99 5.31 -11.78 10.86
CA ILE A 99 4.83 -12.17 12.19
C ILE A 99 3.32 -12.42 12.16
N ILE A 100 2.54 -11.51 11.56
CA ILE A 100 1.09 -11.65 11.44
C ILE A 100 0.73 -12.88 10.58
N GLU A 101 1.43 -13.11 9.49
CA GLU A 101 1.19 -14.25 8.59
C GLU A 101 1.50 -15.62 9.21
N LEU A 102 2.49 -15.68 10.09
CA LEU A 102 2.91 -16.91 10.73
C LEU A 102 2.20 -17.19 12.08
N SER A 103 1.59 -16.16 12.68
CA SER A 103 0.92 -16.30 13.98
C SER A 103 -0.44 -17.01 13.82
N GLU A 104 -0.73 -17.95 14.71
CA GLU A 104 -2.04 -18.58 14.82
C GLU A 104 -3.07 -17.65 15.45
N GLU A 105 -2.64 -16.88 16.46
CA GLU A 105 -3.43 -15.87 17.14
C GLU A 105 -3.13 -14.45 16.58
N GLU A 106 -4.05 -13.52 16.82
CA GLU A 106 -3.86 -12.12 16.43
C GLU A 106 -2.76 -11.46 17.29
N PRO A 107 -1.60 -11.07 16.71
CA PRO A 107 -0.51 -10.45 17.47
C PRO A 107 -0.93 -9.11 18.05
N ASP A 108 -0.53 -8.83 19.29
CA ASP A 108 -0.78 -7.54 19.93
C ASP A 108 -0.03 -6.39 19.23
N LEU A 109 -0.71 -5.25 19.11
CA LEU A 109 -0.15 -4.05 18.48
C LEU A 109 1.13 -3.56 19.19
N ALA A 110 1.16 -3.66 20.52
CA ALA A 110 2.33 -3.24 21.29
C ALA A 110 3.54 -4.13 21.02
N MET A 111 3.34 -5.44 20.86
CA MET A 111 4.39 -6.40 20.50
C MET A 111 4.93 -6.13 19.10
N LEU A 112 4.05 -5.91 18.11
CA LEU A 112 4.47 -5.56 16.75
C LEU A 112 5.26 -4.24 16.71
N ALA A 113 4.79 -3.22 17.43
CA ALA A 113 5.45 -1.92 17.51
C ALA A 113 6.83 -2.03 18.19
N ALA A 114 6.93 -2.78 19.29
CA ALA A 114 8.20 -3.03 19.99
C ALA A 114 9.21 -3.75 19.08
N SER A 115 8.76 -4.73 18.28
CA SER A 115 9.63 -5.43 17.32
C SER A 115 10.19 -4.51 16.22
N ALA A 116 9.52 -3.39 15.96
CA ALA A 116 9.93 -2.35 15.01
C ALA A 116 10.68 -1.18 15.67
N GLY A 117 10.85 -1.19 17.00
CA GLY A 117 11.47 -0.08 17.74
C GLY A 117 10.62 1.19 17.76
N LEU A 118 9.30 1.09 17.65
CA LEU A 118 8.36 2.20 17.51
C LEU A 118 7.31 2.22 18.64
N SER A 119 6.73 3.40 18.87
CA SER A 119 5.51 3.47 19.69
C SER A 119 4.32 2.89 18.91
N PRO A 120 3.30 2.31 19.59
CA PRO A 120 2.14 1.69 18.93
C PRO A 120 1.42 2.63 17.95
N GLY A 121 1.24 3.90 18.32
CA GLY A 121 0.58 4.89 17.47
C GLY A 121 1.39 5.24 16.22
N HIS A 122 2.71 5.35 16.35
CA HIS A 122 3.61 5.62 15.22
C HIS A 122 3.70 4.40 14.28
N PHE A 123 3.87 3.21 14.86
CA PHE A 123 3.84 1.95 14.10
C PHE A 123 2.57 1.79 13.28
N GLN A 124 1.39 2.03 13.88
CA GLN A 124 0.12 1.92 13.17
C GLN A 124 0.00 2.87 11.98
N LYS A 125 0.51 4.12 12.12
CA LYS A 125 0.52 5.10 11.03
C LYS A 125 1.42 4.66 9.87
N ILE A 126 2.66 4.23 10.18
CA ILE A 126 3.62 3.78 9.16
C ILE A 126 3.13 2.50 8.48
N PHE A 127 2.67 1.52 9.27
CA PHE A 127 2.13 0.28 8.73
C PHE A 127 0.98 0.56 7.75
N LYS A 128 -0.01 1.41 8.14
CA LYS A 128 -1.12 1.78 7.28
C LYS A 128 -0.67 2.53 6.02
N ALA A 129 0.35 3.38 6.13
CA ALA A 129 0.88 4.12 4.99
C ALA A 129 1.58 3.20 3.97
N GLN A 130 2.28 2.16 4.44
CA GLN A 130 3.03 1.22 3.58
C GLN A 130 2.18 0.06 3.05
N VAL A 131 1.30 -0.49 3.89
CA VAL A 131 0.50 -1.69 3.58
C VAL A 131 -0.90 -1.34 3.07
N GLY A 132 -1.37 -0.09 3.29
CA GLY A 132 -2.72 0.34 2.94
C GLY A 132 -3.79 -0.04 3.98
N LEU A 133 -3.48 -0.96 4.90
CA LEU A 133 -4.37 -1.47 5.95
C LEU A 133 -3.77 -1.23 7.33
N SER A 134 -4.62 -1.11 8.36
CA SER A 134 -4.12 -1.18 9.73
C SER A 134 -3.64 -2.60 10.08
N PRO A 135 -2.71 -2.78 11.04
CA PRO A 135 -2.22 -4.11 11.45
C PRO A 135 -3.36 -5.08 11.75
N LYS A 136 -4.38 -4.64 12.48
CA LYS A 136 -5.57 -5.44 12.78
C LYS A 136 -6.34 -5.86 11.53
N ARG A 137 -6.59 -4.94 10.59
CA ARG A 137 -7.27 -5.26 9.32
C ARG A 137 -6.43 -6.21 8.45
N TYR A 138 -5.12 -6.07 8.49
CA TYR A 138 -4.22 -6.99 7.80
C TYR A 138 -4.30 -8.40 8.41
N ALA A 139 -4.25 -8.53 9.74
CA ALA A 139 -4.42 -9.81 10.43
C ALA A 139 -5.75 -10.49 10.10
N ILE A 140 -6.86 -9.73 10.07
CA ILE A 140 -8.17 -10.24 9.64
C ILE A 140 -8.11 -10.74 8.18
N ALA A 141 -7.47 -10.02 7.27
CA ALA A 141 -7.34 -10.42 5.87
C ALA A 141 -6.53 -11.72 5.71
N VAL A 142 -5.42 -11.85 6.45
CA VAL A 142 -4.59 -13.06 6.50
C VAL A 142 -5.41 -14.25 7.03
N ARG A 143 -6.14 -14.08 8.13
CA ARG A 143 -7.01 -15.11 8.71
C ARG A 143 -8.08 -15.57 7.71
N LYS A 144 -8.73 -14.64 7.02
CA LYS A 144 -9.69 -14.95 5.95
C LYS A 144 -9.07 -15.74 4.80
N LYS A 145 -7.86 -15.36 4.38
CA LYS A 145 -7.11 -16.08 3.33
C LYS A 145 -6.80 -17.51 3.76
N ARG A 146 -6.30 -17.72 4.99
CA ARG A 146 -6.02 -19.01 5.59
C ARG A 146 -7.27 -19.88 5.63
N PHE A 147 -8.36 -19.35 6.18
CA PHE A 147 -9.65 -20.05 6.24
C PHE A 147 -10.12 -20.53 4.85
N ARG A 148 -10.11 -19.67 3.84
CA ARG A 148 -10.53 -20.06 2.49
C ARG A 148 -9.63 -21.12 1.87
N HIS A 149 -8.34 -21.07 2.14
CA HIS A 149 -7.39 -22.08 1.66
C HIS A 149 -7.65 -23.43 2.28
N GLU A 150 -7.79 -23.49 3.60
CA GLU A 150 -8.02 -24.74 4.35
C GLU A 150 -9.41 -25.31 4.08
N LEU A 151 -10.40 -24.47 3.83
CA LEU A 151 -11.76 -24.88 3.55
C LEU A 151 -11.86 -25.79 2.30
N LYS A 152 -10.98 -25.63 1.33
CA LYS A 152 -10.96 -26.42 0.09
C LYS A 152 -10.64 -27.92 0.37
N SER A 153 -9.78 -28.21 1.32
CA SER A 153 -9.32 -29.58 1.65
C SER A 153 -9.98 -30.15 2.89
N SER A 154 -10.65 -29.33 3.69
CA SER A 154 -11.20 -29.70 4.97
C SER A 154 -12.44 -30.61 4.85
N LYS A 155 -12.62 -31.52 5.81
CA LYS A 155 -13.84 -32.34 5.93
C LYS A 155 -14.90 -31.66 6.79
N ASN A 156 -14.51 -30.82 7.75
CA ASN A 156 -15.40 -30.20 8.73
C ASN A 156 -15.21 -28.68 8.77
N ILE A 157 -16.24 -27.93 8.37
CA ILE A 157 -16.21 -26.45 8.34
C ILE A 157 -15.98 -25.86 9.73
N THR A 158 -16.60 -26.40 10.76
CA THR A 158 -16.48 -25.91 12.13
C THR A 158 -15.05 -26.04 12.64
N GLN A 159 -14.41 -27.19 12.40
CA GLN A 159 -13.01 -27.40 12.75
C GLN A 159 -12.10 -26.43 12.01
N THR A 160 -12.30 -26.22 10.71
CA THR A 160 -11.52 -25.29 9.90
C THR A 160 -11.62 -23.85 10.39
N ILE A 161 -12.79 -23.44 10.92
CA ILE A 161 -12.98 -22.11 11.53
C ILE A 161 -12.00 -21.94 12.71
N TYR A 162 -11.89 -22.92 13.60
CA TYR A 162 -10.98 -22.84 14.74
C TYR A 162 -9.51 -22.96 14.31
N GLU A 163 -9.17 -23.84 13.39
CA GLU A 163 -7.82 -23.99 12.83
C GLU A 163 -7.34 -22.73 12.12
N ALA A 164 -8.25 -21.96 11.50
CA ALA A 164 -7.94 -20.66 10.90
C ALA A 164 -7.76 -19.53 11.93
N GLY A 165 -7.92 -19.80 13.23
CA GLY A 165 -7.73 -18.85 14.32
C GLY A 165 -8.97 -17.99 14.64
N TYR A 166 -10.18 -18.48 14.33
CA TYR A 166 -11.41 -17.83 14.79
C TYR A 166 -11.83 -18.39 16.15
N GLU A 167 -12.17 -17.51 17.08
CA GLU A 167 -12.67 -17.89 18.42
C GLU A 167 -14.06 -18.55 18.37
N SER A 168 -14.84 -18.26 17.32
CA SER A 168 -16.18 -18.82 17.13
C SER A 168 -16.63 -18.80 15.68
N ALA A 169 -17.58 -19.69 15.34
CA ALA A 169 -18.19 -19.72 14.03
C ALA A 169 -18.89 -18.39 13.71
N SER A 170 -19.59 -17.79 14.68
CA SER A 170 -20.25 -16.48 14.51
C SER A 170 -19.28 -15.39 14.09
N ARG A 171 -18.04 -15.40 14.60
CA ARG A 171 -17.01 -14.44 14.25
C ARG A 171 -16.56 -14.59 12.78
N ALA A 172 -16.36 -15.84 12.32
CA ALA A 172 -16.01 -16.13 10.93
C ALA A 172 -17.09 -15.65 9.94
N TYR A 173 -18.36 -15.83 10.30
CA TYR A 173 -19.48 -15.31 9.49
C TYR A 173 -19.57 -13.78 9.54
N ALA A 174 -19.42 -13.17 10.72
CA ALA A 174 -19.44 -11.72 10.89
C ALA A 174 -18.31 -11.03 10.13
N ASP A 175 -17.12 -11.63 10.09
CA ASP A 175 -15.98 -11.14 9.33
C ASP A 175 -16.13 -11.33 7.81
N ASN A 176 -17.19 -11.98 7.33
CA ASN A 176 -17.37 -12.31 5.92
C ASN A 176 -16.14 -13.03 5.34
N ALA A 177 -15.76 -14.13 5.97
CA ALA A 177 -14.52 -14.86 5.65
C ALA A 177 -14.53 -15.46 4.22
N THR A 178 -15.75 -15.72 3.70
CA THR A 178 -16.00 -16.16 2.31
C THR A 178 -16.93 -15.15 1.62
N PRO A 179 -16.38 -14.02 1.08
CA PRO A 179 -17.22 -13.00 0.47
C PRO A 179 -18.11 -13.56 -0.64
N GLY A 180 -19.36 -13.11 -0.70
CA GLY A 180 -20.32 -13.49 -1.74
C GLY A 180 -20.79 -14.94 -1.71
N LEU A 181 -20.27 -15.80 -0.82
CA LEU A 181 -20.63 -17.22 -0.68
C LEU A 181 -20.70 -17.62 0.79
N MET A 182 -21.57 -18.56 1.12
CA MET A 182 -21.48 -19.22 2.42
C MET A 182 -20.28 -20.19 2.46
N PRO A 183 -19.67 -20.46 3.62
CA PRO A 183 -18.54 -21.36 3.71
C PRO A 183 -18.80 -22.76 3.10
N GLY A 184 -20.01 -23.29 3.26
CA GLY A 184 -20.42 -24.57 2.66
C GLY A 184 -20.51 -24.52 1.13
N GLU A 185 -20.95 -23.43 0.57
CA GLU A 185 -21.02 -23.20 -0.88
C GLU A 185 -19.61 -23.02 -1.46
N HIS A 186 -18.78 -22.22 -0.79
CA HIS A 186 -17.38 -22.03 -1.16
C HIS A 186 -16.62 -23.36 -1.18
N LYS A 187 -16.80 -24.20 -0.16
CA LYS A 187 -16.21 -25.54 -0.08
C LYS A 187 -16.64 -26.46 -1.25
N LYS A 188 -17.87 -26.34 -1.71
CA LYS A 188 -18.41 -27.11 -2.85
C LYS A 188 -18.06 -26.52 -4.21
N GLY A 189 -17.20 -25.47 -4.26
CA GLY A 189 -16.85 -24.76 -5.49
C GLY A 189 -18.01 -23.98 -6.07
N ALA A 190 -18.84 -23.41 -5.20
CA ALA A 190 -20.06 -22.63 -5.55
C ALA A 190 -21.07 -23.38 -6.43
N ARG A 191 -21.10 -24.71 -6.32
CA ARG A 191 -22.04 -25.54 -7.10
C ARG A 191 -23.47 -25.20 -6.77
N GLY A 192 -24.26 -24.80 -7.80
CA GLY A 192 -25.66 -24.38 -7.66
C GLY A 192 -25.83 -22.86 -7.51
N GLU A 193 -24.75 -22.10 -7.38
CA GLU A 193 -24.79 -20.63 -7.35
C GLU A 193 -24.66 -20.04 -8.74
N THR A 194 -25.37 -18.93 -8.99
CA THR A 194 -25.18 -18.13 -10.22
C THR A 194 -24.05 -17.16 -10.03
N ILE A 195 -22.97 -17.34 -10.78
CA ILE A 195 -21.81 -16.46 -10.76
C ILE A 195 -21.82 -15.59 -12.02
N ARG A 196 -21.82 -14.27 -11.83
CA ARG A 196 -21.62 -13.29 -12.89
C ARG A 196 -20.18 -12.80 -12.78
N TYR A 197 -19.49 -12.69 -13.90
CA TYR A 197 -18.10 -12.21 -13.91
C TYR A 197 -17.90 -11.17 -15.00
N ALA A 198 -16.92 -10.31 -14.77
CA ALA A 198 -16.43 -9.35 -15.74
C ALA A 198 -14.89 -9.33 -15.71
N ASN A 199 -14.30 -9.20 -16.88
CA ASN A 199 -12.87 -8.98 -17.03
C ASN A 199 -12.63 -7.56 -17.49
N HIS A 200 -11.64 -6.86 -16.88
CA HIS A 200 -11.35 -5.48 -17.21
C HIS A 200 -9.84 -5.23 -17.20
N GLU A 201 -9.37 -4.48 -18.20
CA GLU A 201 -7.97 -4.08 -18.27
C GLU A 201 -7.70 -2.89 -17.35
N THR A 202 -6.65 -2.99 -16.53
CA THR A 202 -6.22 -1.93 -15.60
C THR A 202 -4.74 -1.62 -15.81
N SER A 203 -4.26 -0.55 -15.20
CA SER A 203 -2.83 -0.20 -15.18
C SER A 203 -1.95 -1.28 -14.51
N LEU A 204 -2.54 -2.16 -13.69
CA LEU A 204 -1.85 -3.26 -13.00
C LEU A 204 -1.98 -4.61 -13.72
N GLY A 205 -2.69 -4.67 -14.85
CA GLY A 205 -3.01 -5.89 -15.60
C GLY A 205 -4.51 -6.13 -15.70
N ASN A 206 -4.89 -7.28 -16.25
CA ASN A 206 -6.29 -7.68 -16.32
C ASN A 206 -6.81 -8.10 -14.95
N ILE A 207 -7.96 -7.58 -14.56
CA ILE A 207 -8.64 -7.93 -13.34
C ILE A 207 -9.92 -8.71 -13.66
N LEU A 208 -10.05 -9.90 -13.08
CA LEU A 208 -11.27 -10.69 -13.09
C LEU A 208 -12.05 -10.41 -11.79
N VAL A 209 -13.27 -9.96 -11.92
CA VAL A 209 -14.19 -9.79 -10.79
C VAL A 209 -15.38 -10.69 -10.99
N ALA A 210 -15.69 -11.53 -9.99
CA ALA A 210 -16.87 -12.38 -10.00
C ALA A 210 -17.79 -12.07 -8.80
N THR A 211 -19.08 -12.14 -9.03
CA THR A 211 -20.12 -11.82 -8.05
C THR A 211 -21.20 -12.90 -8.02
N THR A 212 -21.80 -13.08 -6.86
CA THR A 212 -23.08 -13.77 -6.67
C THR A 212 -24.16 -12.74 -6.32
N ASP A 213 -25.38 -13.19 -6.07
CA ASP A 213 -26.45 -12.30 -5.58
C ASP A 213 -26.16 -11.75 -4.16
N ARG A 214 -25.18 -12.33 -3.45
CA ARG A 214 -24.72 -11.89 -2.11
C ARG A 214 -23.54 -10.91 -2.16
N GLY A 215 -22.95 -10.67 -3.33
CA GLY A 215 -21.84 -9.75 -3.50
C GLY A 215 -20.62 -10.35 -4.20
N ILE A 216 -19.50 -9.65 -4.13
CA ILE A 216 -18.23 -10.06 -4.76
C ILE A 216 -17.74 -11.35 -4.11
N CYS A 217 -17.48 -12.39 -4.92
CA CYS A 217 -16.94 -13.68 -4.46
C CYS A 217 -15.49 -13.95 -4.92
N LEU A 218 -15.03 -13.28 -5.97
CA LEU A 218 -13.66 -13.37 -6.46
C LEU A 218 -13.19 -12.03 -7.00
N VAL A 219 -11.93 -11.69 -6.70
CA VAL A 219 -11.15 -10.65 -7.38
C VAL A 219 -9.77 -11.25 -7.61
N GLU A 220 -9.37 -11.35 -8.85
CA GLU A 220 -8.09 -11.94 -9.25
C GLU A 220 -7.45 -11.11 -10.35
N PHE A 221 -6.15 -10.91 -10.27
CA PHE A 221 -5.39 -10.35 -11.37
C PHE A 221 -4.85 -11.49 -12.21
N GLU A 222 -5.09 -11.43 -13.52
CA GLU A 222 -4.41 -12.34 -14.43
C GLU A 222 -2.96 -11.89 -14.57
N ASP A 223 -2.04 -12.73 -14.11
CA ASP A 223 -0.64 -12.56 -14.42
C ASP A 223 -0.49 -12.65 -15.95
N LYS A 224 0.12 -11.63 -16.57
CA LYS A 224 0.57 -11.74 -17.94
C LYS A 224 1.65 -12.83 -17.93
N CYS A 225 1.24 -14.06 -18.23
CA CYS A 225 2.21 -15.08 -18.60
C CYS A 225 2.90 -14.58 -19.87
N ASP A 226 4.20 -14.22 -19.75
CA ASP A 226 5.10 -14.04 -20.88
C ASP A 226 5.34 -15.35 -21.61
#